data_03fff55c1fd328f521709049cec132ea
#
_entry.id   03fff55c1fd328f521709049cec132ea
#
_cell.length_a   1.000
_cell.length_b   1.000
_cell.length_c   1.000
_cell.angle_alpha   90.00
_cell.angle_beta   90.00
_cell.angle_gamma   90.00
#
_symmetry.space_group_name_H-M   'P 1'
#
loop_
_entity.id
_entity.type
_entity.pdbx_description
1 polymer ?
#
loop_
_entity_poly.entity_id
_entity_poly.type
_entity_poly.pdbx_seq_one_letter_code
_entity_poly.pdbx_strand_id
1 'polypeptide(L)'
;GSGDEQSLKSLAAAGGNSIRLWGDEKLGETLDAAQKLGLTVTAGIWLGQVRQGFDWSDAEGLAKQRAHIRATVEKYKNHPALLVWALGNEMEDPQGKNGAVWTAINSLAVMVRQLDPHHPTMTVVAEIGGDKVKNIHRLCPEIDIIGINSYGGAVSVGERYRKLGGTKPYMLTEFGPAGIWEVAKDKLGAYPEQTSTEKAEVYRRVYQSAILAEQGTCLGSYAFLWGQKQEVTSTWFSMFLGDGSRLASADAISELWSGKAPANRCPTLASLQFEGAALVKPGALLRASLVAADPENDPLKVSWTLQRDPEEFGGGGDREEVPPTFPEAIVRGDATGAELRLPNEGGLYRLFAVVRDNHGGAAVANIPVRVDAPVTIPKSRRAELPLHIYSEDTAPETYIPAGWMGDAKAIKIDLAFQEKPQSGKTCMRCEFDAQTGWGGVVWQSPAGDWGDKNGGYDLSGAKKLTFWARGDQGGEVVSFLFGTLAKPKKFYDTGKGSLDKVTLTREWKQYELPVAGQDLSRIKTGFVWTFASTGQSVVFYLDNIRWE
;
A
#
# COMPACT_ATOMS: atom_id res chain seq x y z
N GLY A 1 12.87 -5.40 3.05
CA GLY A 1 13.15 -5.94 4.36
C GLY A 1 13.47 -4.81 5.32
N SER A 2 13.17 -5.00 6.59
CA SER A 2 13.64 -4.08 7.61
C SER A 2 15.16 -4.05 7.56
N GLY A 3 15.78 -2.89 7.45
CA GLY A 3 17.24 -2.74 7.54
C GLY A 3 17.74 -2.92 8.99
N ASP A 4 17.02 -3.70 9.81
CA ASP A 4 17.42 -4.00 11.18
C ASP A 4 18.63 -4.94 11.19
N GLU A 5 19.45 -4.79 12.21
CA GLU A 5 20.73 -5.50 12.33
C GLU A 5 20.58 -7.03 12.32
N GLN A 6 19.50 -7.56 12.85
CA GLN A 6 19.27 -9.01 12.88
C GLN A 6 18.96 -9.56 11.49
N SER A 7 18.15 -8.86 10.72
CA SER A 7 17.85 -9.22 9.32
C SER A 7 19.11 -9.16 8.44
N LEU A 8 19.97 -8.15 8.64
CA LEU A 8 21.24 -8.03 7.92
C LEU A 8 22.22 -9.16 8.28
N LYS A 9 22.31 -9.54 9.55
CA LYS A 9 23.14 -10.68 10.00
C LYS A 9 22.66 -11.99 9.37
N SER A 10 21.35 -12.23 9.37
CA SER A 10 20.78 -13.44 8.76
C SER A 10 21.02 -13.47 7.23
N LEU A 11 20.93 -12.33 6.56
CA LEU A 11 21.22 -12.20 5.12
C LEU A 11 22.68 -12.54 4.81
N ALA A 12 23.63 -11.95 5.54
CA ALA A 12 25.05 -12.22 5.36
C ALA A 12 25.39 -13.71 5.63
N ALA A 13 24.81 -14.29 6.69
CA ALA A 13 24.96 -15.70 7.01
C ALA A 13 24.39 -16.63 5.92
N ALA A 14 23.35 -16.20 5.21
CA ALA A 14 22.74 -16.91 4.09
C ALA A 14 23.55 -16.79 2.77
N GLY A 15 24.65 -16.06 2.76
CA GLY A 15 25.46 -15.82 1.56
C GLY A 15 25.03 -14.61 0.72
N GLY A 16 24.09 -13.81 1.21
CA GLY A 16 23.75 -12.53 0.60
C GLY A 16 24.91 -11.53 0.70
N ASN A 17 25.11 -10.70 -0.32
CA ASN A 17 26.22 -9.76 -0.38
C ASN A 17 25.77 -8.29 -0.54
N SER A 18 24.48 -8.05 -0.77
CA SER A 18 23.93 -6.71 -0.97
C SER A 18 22.48 -6.63 -0.51
N ILE A 19 22.07 -5.43 -0.12
CA ILE A 19 20.67 -5.09 0.16
C ILE A 19 20.21 -3.92 -0.70
N ARG A 20 18.92 -3.80 -0.90
CA ARG A 20 18.30 -2.65 -1.55
C ARG A 20 17.34 -1.94 -0.60
N LEU A 21 17.42 -0.62 -0.56
CA LEU A 21 16.46 0.26 0.09
C LEU A 21 15.57 0.95 -0.97
N TRP A 22 14.33 1.28 -0.61
CA TRP A 22 13.42 2.07 -1.46
C TRP A 22 13.52 3.57 -1.19
N GLY A 23 13.86 3.94 0.05
CA GLY A 23 14.01 5.31 0.52
C GLY A 23 15.25 5.45 1.42
N ASP A 24 15.57 6.66 1.80
CA ASP A 24 16.82 7.02 2.47
C ASP A 24 16.65 7.47 3.94
N GLU A 25 15.45 7.26 4.55
CA GLU A 25 15.16 7.71 5.92
C GLU A 25 16.13 7.15 6.98
N LYS A 26 16.64 5.93 6.76
CA LYS A 26 17.62 5.26 7.65
C LYS A 26 18.91 4.89 6.92
N LEU A 27 19.23 5.59 5.84
CA LEU A 27 20.34 5.19 4.96
C LEU A 27 21.67 5.11 5.70
N GLY A 28 22.02 6.11 6.53
CA GLY A 28 23.29 6.12 7.26
C GLY A 28 23.44 4.92 8.21
N GLU A 29 22.43 4.68 9.04
CA GLU A 29 22.44 3.54 9.98
C GLU A 29 22.56 2.21 9.23
N THR A 30 21.87 2.09 8.10
CA THR A 30 21.89 0.87 7.27
C THR A 30 23.24 0.67 6.58
N LEU A 31 23.85 1.73 6.06
CA LEU A 31 25.20 1.68 5.47
C LEU A 31 26.25 1.22 6.48
N ASP A 32 26.23 1.82 7.70
CA ASP A 32 27.14 1.45 8.80
C ASP A 32 26.98 -0.01 9.22
N ALA A 33 25.73 -0.47 9.33
CA ALA A 33 25.44 -1.86 9.69
C ALA A 33 25.85 -2.83 8.58
N ALA A 34 25.59 -2.50 7.32
CA ALA A 34 25.97 -3.29 6.16
C ALA A 34 27.51 -3.42 6.06
N GLN A 35 28.23 -2.32 6.23
CA GLN A 35 29.70 -2.33 6.21
C GLN A 35 30.29 -3.29 7.24
N LYS A 36 29.79 -3.30 8.48
CA LYS A 36 30.24 -4.21 9.54
C LYS A 36 30.08 -5.69 9.18
N LEU A 37 29.12 -5.99 8.32
CA LEU A 37 28.78 -7.35 7.88
C LEU A 37 29.34 -7.71 6.49
N GLY A 38 30.11 -6.82 5.88
CA GLY A 38 30.65 -7.03 4.53
C GLY A 38 29.59 -6.97 3.41
N LEU A 39 28.45 -6.35 3.69
CA LEU A 39 27.36 -6.15 2.74
C LEU A 39 27.50 -4.80 2.03
N THR A 40 26.99 -4.72 0.80
CA THR A 40 26.81 -3.47 0.08
C THR A 40 25.34 -3.03 0.08
N VAL A 41 25.10 -1.76 -0.25
CA VAL A 41 23.75 -1.17 -0.26
C VAL A 41 23.47 -0.51 -1.60
N THR A 42 22.42 -0.94 -2.28
CA THR A 42 21.77 -0.13 -3.31
C THR A 42 20.88 0.87 -2.60
N ALA A 43 21.34 2.12 -2.54
CA ALA A 43 20.70 3.21 -1.83
C ALA A 43 19.53 3.78 -2.65
N GLY A 44 18.31 3.41 -2.30
CA GLY A 44 17.11 4.01 -2.87
C GLY A 44 16.89 5.41 -2.31
N ILE A 45 16.55 6.34 -3.19
CA ILE A 45 16.06 7.66 -2.84
C ILE A 45 14.64 7.76 -3.38
N TRP A 46 13.67 7.93 -2.47
CA TRP A 46 12.26 7.94 -2.85
C TRP A 46 11.92 9.15 -3.72
N LEU A 47 11.23 8.93 -4.81
CA LEU A 47 10.67 9.95 -5.69
C LEU A 47 9.14 9.88 -5.69
N GLY A 48 8.49 11.00 -5.98
CA GLY A 48 7.04 11.06 -6.07
C GLY A 48 6.49 10.12 -7.15
N GLN A 49 5.45 9.38 -6.82
CA GLN A 49 4.79 8.44 -7.73
C GLN A 49 3.53 9.03 -8.34
N VAL A 50 3.31 8.82 -9.64
CA VAL A 50 2.07 9.23 -10.33
C VAL A 50 0.84 8.60 -9.66
N ARG A 51 0.91 7.33 -9.26
CA ARG A 51 -0.19 6.64 -8.57
C ARG A 51 -0.56 7.25 -7.20
N GLN A 52 0.37 7.98 -6.59
CA GLN A 52 0.16 8.69 -5.32
C GLN A 52 -0.18 10.17 -5.52
N GLY A 53 -0.43 10.58 -6.76
CA GLY A 53 -0.85 11.94 -7.11
C GLY A 53 0.31 12.94 -7.27
N PHE A 54 1.57 12.49 -7.35
CA PHE A 54 2.67 13.40 -7.61
C PHE A 54 2.62 13.94 -9.04
N ASP A 55 2.70 15.26 -9.16
CA ASP A 55 2.70 15.96 -10.45
C ASP A 55 4.13 16.25 -10.93
N TRP A 56 4.57 15.51 -11.92
CA TRP A 56 5.88 15.68 -12.53
C TRP A 56 6.03 16.96 -13.40
N SER A 57 5.00 17.81 -13.47
CA SER A 57 5.07 19.17 -14.02
C SER A 57 5.17 20.25 -12.93
N ASP A 58 5.03 19.89 -11.65
CA ASP A 58 5.18 20.82 -10.53
C ASP A 58 6.65 21.19 -10.29
N ALA A 59 7.01 22.40 -10.69
CA ALA A 59 8.39 22.91 -10.57
C ALA A 59 8.90 23.00 -9.12
N GLU A 60 8.02 23.30 -8.15
CA GLU A 60 8.39 23.39 -6.73
C GLU A 60 8.64 22.00 -6.15
N GLY A 61 7.75 21.03 -6.41
CA GLY A 61 7.90 19.65 -6.00
C GLY A 61 9.17 19.02 -6.57
N LEU A 62 9.47 19.28 -7.86
CA LEU A 62 10.70 18.83 -8.51
C LEU A 62 11.94 19.47 -7.89
N ALA A 63 11.91 20.78 -7.55
CA ALA A 63 13.02 21.45 -6.90
C ALA A 63 13.29 20.89 -5.50
N LYS A 64 12.25 20.59 -4.71
CA LYS A 64 12.35 19.94 -3.39
C LYS A 64 12.99 18.56 -3.49
N GLN A 65 12.51 17.71 -4.41
CA GLN A 65 13.13 16.40 -4.66
C GLN A 65 14.60 16.52 -5.06
N ARG A 66 14.93 17.43 -5.96
CA ARG A 66 16.31 17.67 -6.41
C ARG A 66 17.23 18.10 -5.26
N ALA A 67 16.76 18.99 -4.39
CA ALA A 67 17.52 19.45 -3.21
C ALA A 67 17.76 18.30 -2.21
N HIS A 68 16.76 17.50 -1.95
CA HIS A 68 16.86 16.32 -1.09
C HIS A 68 17.88 15.32 -1.61
N ILE A 69 17.78 14.94 -2.88
CA ILE A 69 18.73 14.00 -3.52
C ILE A 69 20.17 14.53 -3.44
N ARG A 70 20.38 15.83 -3.73
CA ARG A 70 21.69 16.45 -3.61
C ARG A 70 22.26 16.28 -2.21
N ALA A 71 21.51 16.63 -1.19
CA ALA A 71 21.94 16.53 0.20
C ALA A 71 22.26 15.08 0.61
N THR A 72 21.45 14.13 0.21
CA THR A 72 21.67 12.71 0.47
C THR A 72 22.94 12.19 -0.21
N VAL A 73 23.15 12.51 -1.49
CA VAL A 73 24.34 12.10 -2.24
C VAL A 73 25.61 12.74 -1.66
N GLU A 74 25.61 14.05 -1.41
CA GLU A 74 26.75 14.75 -0.81
C GLU A 74 27.17 14.16 0.54
N LYS A 75 26.18 13.71 1.33
CA LYS A 75 26.41 13.15 2.66
C LYS A 75 27.00 11.74 2.62
N TYR A 76 26.57 10.88 1.68
CA TYR A 76 26.88 9.46 1.73
C TYR A 76 27.77 8.92 0.59
N LYS A 77 28.11 9.73 -0.41
CA LYS A 77 28.89 9.28 -1.60
C LYS A 77 30.25 8.64 -1.32
N ASN A 78 30.83 8.89 -0.15
CA ASN A 78 32.12 8.30 0.22
C ASN A 78 31.98 7.10 1.16
N HIS A 79 30.75 6.61 1.39
CA HIS A 79 30.54 5.50 2.30
C HIS A 79 30.92 4.17 1.64
N PRO A 80 31.81 3.34 2.26
CA PRO A 80 32.37 2.15 1.61
C PRO A 80 31.38 1.03 1.32
N ALA A 81 30.21 1.02 1.98
CA ALA A 81 29.14 0.06 1.71
C ALA A 81 28.17 0.53 0.60
N LEU A 82 28.29 1.75 0.10
CA LEU A 82 27.44 2.23 -0.99
C LEU A 82 27.81 1.50 -2.28
N LEU A 83 26.83 0.99 -3.02
CA LEU A 83 27.01 0.28 -4.29
C LEU A 83 26.42 1.05 -5.48
N VAL A 84 25.16 1.48 -5.36
CA VAL A 84 24.39 2.09 -6.45
C VAL A 84 23.44 3.13 -5.87
N TRP A 85 23.26 4.23 -6.57
CA TRP A 85 22.19 5.22 -6.32
C TRP A 85 20.93 4.83 -7.10
N ALA A 86 19.89 4.39 -6.42
CA ALA A 86 18.60 4.05 -7.04
C ALA A 86 17.64 5.24 -6.95
N LEU A 87 17.40 5.91 -8.08
CA LEU A 87 16.55 7.09 -8.19
C LEU A 87 15.10 6.67 -8.42
N GLY A 88 14.34 6.63 -7.34
CA GLY A 88 12.93 6.27 -7.27
C GLY A 88 12.63 4.77 -7.39
N ASN A 89 11.36 4.44 -7.22
CA ASN A 89 10.79 3.11 -7.38
C ASN A 89 9.40 3.23 -8.01
N GLU A 90 9.21 2.67 -9.21
CA GLU A 90 7.90 2.58 -9.88
C GLU A 90 7.17 3.94 -10.00
N MET A 91 7.89 4.97 -10.44
CA MET A 91 7.35 6.34 -10.56
C MET A 91 6.45 6.53 -11.77
N GLU A 92 6.57 5.67 -12.75
CA GLU A 92 5.93 5.79 -14.05
C GLU A 92 4.45 5.38 -14.04
N ASP A 93 3.72 5.81 -15.06
CA ASP A 93 2.40 5.25 -15.37
C ASP A 93 2.55 3.79 -15.89
N PRO A 94 1.49 2.95 -15.82
CA PRO A 94 1.58 1.53 -16.20
C PRO A 94 2.12 1.27 -17.59
N GLN A 95 1.95 2.20 -18.53
CA GLN A 95 2.44 2.09 -19.92
C GLN A 95 3.79 2.77 -20.14
N GLY A 96 4.28 3.54 -19.15
CA GLY A 96 5.53 4.28 -19.22
C GLY A 96 5.55 5.41 -20.24
N LYS A 97 4.39 5.96 -20.57
CA LYS A 97 4.23 6.98 -21.63
C LYS A 97 4.51 8.41 -21.18
N ASN A 98 4.47 8.68 -19.87
CA ASN A 98 4.70 10.03 -19.36
C ASN A 98 6.18 10.43 -19.52
N GLY A 99 6.48 11.19 -20.57
CA GLY A 99 7.84 11.65 -20.90
C GLY A 99 8.45 12.58 -19.84
N ALA A 100 7.64 13.32 -19.08
CA ALA A 100 8.11 14.23 -18.04
C ALA A 100 8.81 13.46 -16.90
N VAL A 101 8.30 12.30 -16.51
CA VAL A 101 8.93 11.41 -15.52
C VAL A 101 10.34 11.04 -15.95
N TRP A 102 10.49 10.53 -17.17
CA TRP A 102 11.78 10.08 -17.69
C TRP A 102 12.78 11.22 -17.83
N THR A 103 12.35 12.36 -18.34
CA THR A 103 13.22 13.53 -18.50
C THR A 103 13.70 14.06 -17.13
N ALA A 104 12.81 14.09 -16.15
CA ALA A 104 13.16 14.50 -14.80
C ALA A 104 14.16 13.51 -14.15
N ILE A 105 13.93 12.20 -14.27
CA ILE A 105 14.86 11.16 -13.78
C ILE A 105 16.25 11.35 -14.41
N ASN A 106 16.32 11.59 -15.72
CA ASN A 106 17.59 11.84 -16.38
C ASN A 106 18.31 13.08 -15.85
N SER A 107 17.58 14.17 -15.62
CA SER A 107 18.14 15.38 -15.01
C SER A 107 18.70 15.13 -13.60
N LEU A 108 18.05 14.25 -12.83
CA LEU A 108 18.55 13.83 -11.51
C LEU A 108 19.81 12.95 -11.64
N ALA A 109 19.84 12.02 -12.58
CA ALA A 109 21.01 11.18 -12.84
C ALA A 109 22.23 12.01 -13.25
N VAL A 110 22.06 13.01 -14.12
CA VAL A 110 23.12 13.99 -14.46
C VAL A 110 23.69 14.65 -13.21
N MET A 111 22.81 15.13 -12.33
CA MET A 111 23.23 15.78 -11.08
C MET A 111 23.96 14.82 -10.15
N VAL A 112 23.46 13.61 -9.98
CA VAL A 112 24.10 12.59 -9.12
C VAL A 112 25.51 12.27 -9.66
N ARG A 113 25.66 12.04 -10.95
CA ARG A 113 26.95 11.78 -11.59
C ARG A 113 27.96 12.93 -11.42
N GLN A 114 27.50 14.18 -11.42
CA GLN A 114 28.36 15.35 -11.14
C GLN A 114 28.81 15.40 -9.69
N LEU A 115 27.99 14.94 -8.74
CA LEU A 115 28.30 14.93 -7.31
C LEU A 115 29.12 13.71 -6.90
N ASP A 116 28.86 12.60 -7.55
CA ASP A 116 29.45 11.28 -7.30
C ASP A 116 29.73 10.55 -8.64
N PRO A 117 30.92 10.71 -9.21
CA PRO A 117 31.30 10.02 -10.45
C PRO A 117 31.69 8.55 -10.26
N HIS A 118 31.72 8.06 -9.03
CA HIS A 118 32.24 6.72 -8.70
C HIS A 118 31.15 5.65 -8.61
N HIS A 119 29.93 6.02 -8.19
CA HIS A 119 28.83 5.06 -8.06
C HIS A 119 27.84 5.20 -9.21
N PRO A 120 27.40 4.07 -9.81
CA PRO A 120 26.43 4.11 -10.88
C PRO A 120 25.03 4.53 -10.39
N THR A 121 24.24 5.02 -11.34
CA THR A 121 22.84 5.38 -11.13
C THR A 121 21.91 4.29 -11.67
N MET A 122 20.80 4.07 -10.99
CA MET A 122 19.74 3.15 -11.38
C MET A 122 18.38 3.86 -11.28
N THR A 123 17.43 3.50 -12.13
CA THR A 123 16.00 3.77 -11.90
C THR A 123 15.24 2.47 -11.96
N VAL A 124 14.15 2.35 -11.19
CA VAL A 124 13.42 1.09 -11.01
C VAL A 124 12.03 1.18 -11.57
N VAL A 125 11.65 0.23 -12.41
CA VAL A 125 10.32 0.15 -13.03
C VAL A 125 9.52 -1.06 -12.53
N ALA A 126 8.18 -0.88 -12.44
CA ALA A 126 7.24 -1.97 -12.24
C ALA A 126 7.07 -2.74 -13.54
N GLU A 127 7.73 -3.88 -13.70
CA GLU A 127 7.73 -4.68 -14.91
C GLU A 127 8.20 -3.88 -16.17
N ILE A 128 8.55 -4.55 -17.24
CA ILE A 128 9.12 -3.93 -18.46
C ILE A 128 8.12 -3.72 -19.60
N GLY A 129 6.82 -3.80 -19.32
CA GLY A 129 5.77 -3.61 -20.33
C GLY A 129 5.68 -2.19 -20.88
N GLY A 130 4.89 -2.02 -21.95
CA GLY A 130 4.66 -0.73 -22.60
C GLY A 130 5.90 -0.10 -23.24
N ASP A 131 6.04 1.21 -23.10
CA ASP A 131 7.15 1.98 -23.68
C ASP A 131 8.32 2.21 -22.69
N LYS A 132 8.32 1.57 -21.51
CA LYS A 132 9.28 1.83 -20.42
C LYS A 132 10.73 1.65 -20.87
N VAL A 133 11.09 0.48 -21.38
CA VAL A 133 12.45 0.20 -21.83
C VAL A 133 12.89 1.19 -22.92
N LYS A 134 12.06 1.41 -23.92
CA LYS A 134 12.31 2.35 -25.01
C LYS A 134 12.51 3.79 -24.50
N ASN A 135 11.66 4.24 -23.57
CA ASN A 135 11.75 5.60 -23.04
C ASN A 135 12.95 5.79 -22.12
N ILE A 136 13.32 4.80 -21.32
CA ILE A 136 14.56 4.87 -20.53
C ILE A 136 15.78 5.01 -21.47
N HIS A 137 15.87 4.21 -22.51
CA HIS A 137 17.00 4.31 -23.45
C HIS A 137 17.05 5.66 -24.17
N ARG A 138 15.90 6.21 -24.54
CA ARG A 138 15.79 7.46 -25.29
C ARG A 138 15.89 8.70 -24.42
N LEU A 139 15.22 8.70 -23.26
CA LEU A 139 15.01 9.88 -22.42
C LEU A 139 15.86 9.90 -21.14
N CYS A 140 16.41 8.75 -20.75
CA CYS A 140 17.29 8.62 -19.58
C CYS A 140 18.67 8.05 -19.98
N PRO A 141 19.42 8.67 -20.93
CA PRO A 141 20.73 8.16 -21.33
C PRO A 141 21.73 8.10 -20.17
N GLU A 142 21.59 8.97 -19.16
CA GLU A 142 22.49 9.07 -18.02
C GLU A 142 22.19 8.07 -16.88
N ILE A 143 21.13 7.28 -16.99
CA ILE A 143 20.92 6.13 -16.10
C ILE A 143 21.80 4.96 -16.58
N ASP A 144 22.61 4.42 -15.68
CA ASP A 144 23.56 3.36 -15.97
C ASP A 144 22.91 1.97 -15.96
N ILE A 145 22.02 1.72 -14.99
CA ILE A 145 21.40 0.42 -14.72
C ILE A 145 19.88 0.55 -14.71
N ILE A 146 19.18 -0.40 -15.29
CA ILE A 146 17.72 -0.48 -15.18
C ILE A 146 17.36 -1.47 -14.07
N GLY A 147 16.72 -1.00 -13.01
CA GLY A 147 16.10 -1.86 -12.01
C GLY A 147 14.74 -2.36 -12.53
N ILE A 148 14.47 -3.63 -12.38
CA ILE A 148 13.23 -4.25 -12.84
C ILE A 148 12.60 -5.00 -11.67
N ASN A 149 11.40 -4.58 -11.24
CA ASN A 149 10.56 -5.36 -10.35
C ASN A 149 9.69 -6.27 -11.22
N SER A 150 9.87 -7.58 -11.12
CA SER A 150 9.11 -8.56 -11.90
C SER A 150 8.85 -9.81 -11.09
N TYR A 151 7.62 -10.30 -11.10
CA TYR A 151 7.15 -11.42 -10.30
C TYR A 151 6.75 -12.62 -11.18
N GLY A 152 5.48 -12.77 -11.55
CA GLY A 152 5.05 -13.87 -12.41
C GLY A 152 5.73 -13.87 -13.78
N GLY A 153 6.07 -12.70 -14.32
CA GLY A 153 6.80 -12.52 -15.58
C GLY A 153 8.32 -12.72 -15.47
N ALA A 154 8.89 -12.80 -14.28
CA ALA A 154 10.34 -12.73 -14.05
C ALA A 154 11.16 -13.78 -14.80
N VAL A 155 10.64 -15.00 -14.95
CA VAL A 155 11.32 -16.11 -15.65
C VAL A 155 11.75 -15.75 -17.07
N SER A 156 11.00 -14.89 -17.76
CA SER A 156 11.24 -14.51 -19.17
C SER A 156 11.75 -13.06 -19.34
N VAL A 157 12.10 -12.40 -18.24
CA VAL A 157 12.43 -10.96 -18.27
C VAL A 157 13.60 -10.65 -19.20
N GLY A 158 14.67 -11.44 -19.22
CA GLY A 158 15.84 -11.21 -20.08
C GLY A 158 15.49 -11.28 -21.57
N GLU A 159 14.73 -12.29 -21.99
CA GLU A 159 14.26 -12.41 -23.38
C GLU A 159 13.34 -11.24 -23.77
N ARG A 160 12.38 -10.90 -22.91
CA ARG A 160 11.45 -9.77 -23.14
C ARG A 160 12.20 -8.44 -23.20
N TYR A 161 13.19 -8.25 -22.31
CA TYR A 161 14.01 -7.05 -22.28
C TYR A 161 14.74 -6.82 -23.60
N ARG A 162 15.40 -7.86 -24.14
CA ARG A 162 16.07 -7.80 -25.45
C ARG A 162 15.10 -7.52 -26.60
N LYS A 163 13.91 -8.17 -26.59
CA LYS A 163 12.87 -7.92 -27.60
C LYS A 163 12.35 -6.48 -27.58
N LEU A 164 12.37 -5.81 -26.44
CA LEU A 164 11.99 -4.41 -26.27
C LEU A 164 13.13 -3.43 -26.62
N GLY A 165 14.29 -3.93 -27.10
CA GLY A 165 15.44 -3.12 -27.46
C GLY A 165 16.32 -2.73 -26.27
N GLY A 166 16.24 -3.45 -25.16
CA GLY A 166 17.06 -3.23 -23.99
C GLY A 166 18.51 -3.59 -24.24
N THR A 167 19.44 -2.66 -23.98
CA THR A 167 20.90 -2.81 -24.16
C THR A 167 21.70 -2.39 -22.93
N LYS A 168 21.12 -1.62 -22.03
CA LYS A 168 21.74 -1.28 -20.75
C LYS A 168 21.77 -2.52 -19.84
N PRO A 169 22.75 -2.63 -18.93
CA PRO A 169 22.69 -3.66 -17.90
C PRO A 169 21.44 -3.46 -17.02
N TYR A 170 20.90 -4.55 -16.50
CA TYR A 170 19.79 -4.49 -15.59
C TYR A 170 20.04 -5.27 -14.28
N MET A 171 19.27 -4.98 -13.26
CA MET A 171 19.12 -5.78 -12.04
C MET A 171 17.67 -6.17 -11.85
N LEU A 172 17.39 -7.39 -11.41
CA LEU A 172 16.08 -7.73 -10.85
C LEU A 172 16.01 -7.16 -9.44
N THR A 173 15.36 -6.00 -9.33
CA THR A 173 15.29 -5.25 -8.07
C THR A 173 14.22 -5.76 -7.11
N GLU A 174 13.26 -6.50 -7.62
CA GLU A 174 12.32 -7.33 -6.86
C GLU A 174 11.92 -8.54 -7.69
N PHE A 175 11.92 -9.72 -7.08
CA PHE A 175 11.35 -10.94 -7.68
C PHE A 175 10.89 -11.90 -6.58
N GLY A 176 9.89 -12.69 -6.90
CA GLY A 176 9.29 -13.65 -5.97
C GLY A 176 8.09 -14.37 -6.60
N PRO A 177 7.17 -14.91 -5.79
CA PRO A 177 5.92 -15.48 -6.27
C PRO A 177 5.07 -14.41 -6.97
N ALA A 178 4.16 -14.84 -7.86
CA ALA A 178 3.26 -13.93 -8.56
C ALA A 178 2.47 -13.04 -7.60
N GLY A 179 2.34 -11.77 -7.94
CA GLY A 179 1.50 -10.83 -7.21
C GLY A 179 0.00 -11.07 -7.46
N ILE A 180 -0.86 -10.55 -6.60
CA ILE A 180 -2.33 -10.71 -6.78
C ILE A 180 -2.84 -10.11 -8.10
N TRP A 181 -2.13 -9.12 -8.63
CA TRP A 181 -2.42 -8.52 -9.95
C TRP A 181 -2.15 -9.46 -11.13
N GLU A 182 -1.49 -10.60 -10.89
CA GLU A 182 -1.17 -11.64 -11.87
C GLU A 182 -1.95 -12.95 -11.62
N VAL A 183 -2.71 -13.03 -10.52
CA VAL A 183 -3.41 -14.24 -10.09
C VAL A 183 -4.92 -14.05 -10.22
N ALA A 184 -5.61 -14.99 -10.85
CA ALA A 184 -7.07 -14.98 -10.92
C ALA A 184 -7.69 -15.41 -9.58
N LYS A 185 -8.79 -14.75 -9.17
CA LYS A 185 -9.60 -15.22 -8.04
C LYS A 185 -10.23 -16.57 -8.34
N ASP A 186 -10.31 -17.39 -7.33
CA ASP A 186 -10.99 -18.69 -7.38
C ASP A 186 -12.53 -18.56 -7.35
N LYS A 187 -13.22 -19.70 -7.29
CA LYS A 187 -14.70 -19.77 -7.23
C LYS A 187 -15.30 -19.10 -5.98
N LEU A 188 -14.50 -18.94 -4.92
CA LEU A 188 -14.92 -18.31 -3.67
C LEU A 188 -14.69 -16.80 -3.69
N GLY A 189 -14.00 -16.28 -4.72
CA GLY A 189 -13.58 -14.88 -4.82
C GLY A 189 -12.28 -14.58 -4.09
N ALA A 190 -11.52 -15.59 -3.67
CA ALA A 190 -10.22 -15.48 -3.03
C ALA A 190 -9.08 -15.59 -4.03
N TYR A 191 -7.94 -14.95 -3.73
CA TYR A 191 -6.70 -15.20 -4.44
C TYR A 191 -6.03 -16.46 -3.88
N PRO A 192 -5.83 -17.55 -4.68
CA PRO A 192 -5.09 -18.71 -4.24
C PRO A 192 -3.63 -18.34 -3.99
N GLU A 193 -3.12 -18.75 -2.84
CA GLU A 193 -1.72 -18.53 -2.47
C GLU A 193 -0.95 -19.85 -2.59
N GLN A 194 0.24 -19.79 -3.19
CA GLN A 194 1.17 -20.90 -3.25
C GLN A 194 1.65 -21.27 -1.84
N THR A 195 1.90 -22.54 -1.59
CA THR A 195 2.59 -23.01 -0.38
C THR A 195 4.03 -22.47 -0.33
N SER A 196 4.64 -22.42 0.87
CA SER A 196 6.04 -22.03 0.99
C SER A 196 6.99 -22.92 0.19
N THR A 197 6.64 -24.19 0.01
CA THR A 197 7.40 -25.15 -0.83
C THR A 197 7.34 -24.76 -2.31
N GLU A 198 6.15 -24.45 -2.83
CA GLU A 198 5.98 -24.00 -4.22
C GLU A 198 6.66 -22.65 -4.48
N LYS A 199 6.59 -21.73 -3.52
CA LYS A 199 7.29 -20.43 -3.61
C LYS A 199 8.81 -20.61 -3.71
N ALA A 200 9.41 -21.54 -2.96
CA ALA A 200 10.82 -21.84 -3.07
C ALA A 200 11.23 -22.24 -4.49
N GLU A 201 10.41 -23.04 -5.17
CA GLU A 201 10.64 -23.43 -6.56
C GLU A 201 10.51 -22.26 -7.54
N VAL A 202 9.63 -21.28 -7.25
CA VAL A 202 9.57 -20.04 -8.04
C VAL A 202 10.90 -19.29 -7.95
N TYR A 203 11.43 -19.09 -6.73
CA TYR A 203 12.72 -18.42 -6.55
C TYR A 203 13.87 -19.15 -7.27
N ARG A 204 13.96 -20.49 -7.17
CA ARG A 204 14.97 -21.28 -7.89
C ARG A 204 14.89 -21.06 -9.40
N ARG A 205 13.70 -21.20 -9.95
CA ARG A 205 13.44 -21.09 -11.39
C ARG A 205 13.77 -19.69 -11.92
N VAL A 206 13.32 -18.62 -11.23
CA VAL A 206 13.63 -17.24 -11.63
C VAL A 206 15.13 -16.98 -11.55
N TYR A 207 15.80 -17.39 -10.48
CA TYR A 207 17.22 -17.17 -10.30
C TYR A 207 18.05 -17.84 -11.41
N GLN A 208 17.70 -19.07 -11.77
CA GLN A 208 18.38 -19.81 -12.85
C GLN A 208 18.15 -19.17 -14.22
N SER A 209 16.90 -18.82 -14.55
CA SER A 209 16.55 -18.37 -15.91
C SER A 209 16.78 -16.88 -16.17
N ALA A 210 16.59 -16.02 -15.17
CA ALA A 210 16.63 -14.56 -15.35
C ALA A 210 17.89 -13.90 -14.77
N ILE A 211 18.67 -14.62 -13.97
CA ILE A 211 19.89 -14.10 -13.36
C ILE A 211 21.11 -14.88 -13.85
N LEU A 212 21.20 -16.17 -13.57
CA LEU A 212 22.36 -16.96 -13.97
C LEU A 212 22.47 -17.14 -15.49
N ALA A 213 21.37 -17.39 -16.18
CA ALA A 213 21.38 -17.53 -17.64
C ALA A 213 21.60 -16.19 -18.38
N GLU A 214 21.44 -15.06 -17.70
CA GLU A 214 21.58 -13.71 -18.28
C GLU A 214 22.87 -12.99 -17.81
N GLN A 215 23.91 -13.75 -17.40
CA GLN A 215 25.19 -13.19 -16.99
C GLN A 215 25.79 -12.30 -18.08
N GLY A 216 26.29 -11.13 -17.67
CA GLY A 216 26.77 -10.09 -18.58
C GLY A 216 25.77 -9.02 -18.93
N THR A 217 24.45 -9.31 -18.81
CA THR A 217 23.38 -8.32 -18.95
C THR A 217 22.66 -8.08 -17.61
N CYS A 218 22.34 -9.15 -16.90
CA CYS A 218 21.85 -9.07 -15.51
C CYS A 218 23.05 -8.99 -14.55
N LEU A 219 23.16 -7.87 -13.81
CA LEU A 219 24.24 -7.63 -12.85
C LEU A 219 23.99 -8.28 -11.49
N GLY A 220 22.75 -8.65 -11.19
CA GLY A 220 22.36 -9.22 -9.92
C GLY A 220 20.87 -9.08 -9.62
N SER A 221 20.50 -9.42 -8.38
CA SER A 221 19.08 -9.41 -8.00
C SER A 221 18.87 -9.20 -6.51
N TYR A 222 17.68 -8.71 -6.16
CA TYR A 222 17.17 -8.58 -4.80
C TYR A 222 15.88 -9.37 -4.66
N ALA A 223 15.93 -10.44 -3.88
CA ALA A 223 14.76 -11.27 -3.63
C ALA A 223 13.73 -10.54 -2.75
N PHE A 224 12.50 -10.53 -3.15
CA PHE A 224 11.42 -9.89 -2.40
C PHE A 224 10.57 -10.95 -1.68
N LEU A 225 10.49 -10.96 -0.31
CA LEU A 225 11.30 -10.05 0.50
C LEU A 225 12.02 -10.86 1.61
N TRP A 226 13.26 -10.49 1.90
CA TRP A 226 14.02 -11.03 3.02
C TRP A 226 13.51 -10.44 4.33
N GLY A 227 12.48 -11.10 4.91
CA GLY A 227 11.75 -10.64 6.09
C GLY A 227 10.31 -11.12 6.09
N GLN A 228 9.46 -10.43 6.85
CA GLN A 228 8.03 -10.66 6.95
C GLN A 228 7.25 -9.37 6.68
N LYS A 229 6.18 -9.46 5.92
CA LYS A 229 5.29 -8.34 5.62
C LYS A 229 3.86 -8.83 5.45
N GLN A 230 2.90 -8.08 5.99
CA GLN A 230 1.49 -8.24 5.63
C GLN A 230 1.26 -7.58 4.26
N GLU A 231 1.03 -8.39 3.24
CA GLU A 231 0.61 -7.99 1.91
C GLU A 231 -0.22 -9.12 1.32
N VAL A 232 -1.52 -8.92 1.17
CA VAL A 232 -2.56 -9.92 0.93
C VAL A 232 -2.72 -10.88 2.11
N THR A 233 -1.67 -11.61 2.41
CA THR A 233 -1.50 -12.42 3.64
C THR A 233 -0.18 -12.06 4.31
N SER A 234 0.03 -12.53 5.52
CA SER A 234 1.33 -12.38 6.20
C SER A 234 2.43 -13.26 5.61
N THR A 235 2.10 -14.11 4.65
CA THR A 235 3.02 -15.10 4.06
C THR A 235 3.19 -14.97 2.55
N TRP A 236 2.45 -14.08 1.87
CA TRP A 236 2.43 -14.02 0.40
C TRP A 236 3.84 -13.85 -0.19
N PHE A 237 4.59 -12.85 0.26
CA PHE A 237 5.97 -12.59 -0.19
C PHE A 237 7.02 -12.87 0.88
N SER A 238 6.60 -13.24 2.10
CA SER A 238 7.50 -13.39 3.24
C SER A 238 8.39 -14.61 3.12
N MET A 239 9.69 -14.43 3.40
CA MET A 239 10.65 -15.54 3.51
C MET A 239 10.85 -16.00 4.95
N PHE A 240 10.29 -15.26 5.91
CA PHE A 240 10.31 -15.56 7.34
C PHE A 240 8.92 -15.35 7.93
N LEU A 241 8.61 -16.09 8.98
CA LEU A 241 7.43 -15.83 9.81
C LEU A 241 7.73 -14.73 10.83
N GLY A 242 6.66 -14.20 11.46
CA GLY A 242 6.80 -13.13 12.46
C GLY A 242 7.60 -13.52 13.71
N ASP A 243 7.75 -14.81 13.98
CA ASP A 243 8.59 -15.35 15.06
C ASP A 243 10.06 -15.58 14.64
N GLY A 244 10.41 -15.25 13.39
CA GLY A 244 11.76 -15.44 12.84
C GLY A 244 12.02 -16.80 12.21
N SER A 245 11.05 -17.73 12.22
CA SER A 245 11.21 -19.04 11.55
C SER A 245 11.41 -18.85 10.05
N ARG A 246 12.41 -19.55 9.47
CA ARG A 246 12.69 -19.52 8.02
C ARG A 246 11.62 -20.27 7.25
N LEU A 247 11.33 -19.83 6.04
CA LEU A 247 10.54 -20.57 5.05
C LEU A 247 11.43 -21.13 3.93
N ALA A 248 10.95 -22.11 3.22
CA ALA A 248 11.70 -22.80 2.16
C ALA A 248 12.25 -21.86 1.08
N SER A 249 11.65 -20.69 0.87
CA SER A 249 12.17 -19.65 -0.03
C SER A 249 13.48 -19.04 0.47
N ALA A 250 13.67 -18.86 1.78
CA ALA A 250 14.93 -18.40 2.35
C ALA A 250 16.03 -19.46 2.18
N ASP A 251 15.71 -20.73 2.40
CA ASP A 251 16.65 -21.84 2.17
C ASP A 251 17.05 -21.93 0.69
N ALA A 252 16.07 -21.82 -0.24
CA ALA A 252 16.32 -21.86 -1.68
C ALA A 252 17.28 -20.74 -2.13
N ILE A 253 17.04 -19.53 -1.67
CA ILE A 253 17.89 -18.37 -2.02
C ILE A 253 19.27 -18.50 -1.35
N SER A 254 19.35 -18.95 -0.09
CA SER A 254 20.62 -19.19 0.60
C SER A 254 21.48 -20.22 -0.14
N GLU A 255 20.88 -21.32 -0.59
CA GLU A 255 21.57 -22.33 -1.37
C GLU A 255 22.09 -21.78 -2.71
N LEU A 256 21.28 -20.98 -3.40
CA LEU A 256 21.65 -20.35 -4.68
C LEU A 256 22.80 -19.34 -4.52
N TRP A 257 22.83 -18.58 -3.42
CA TRP A 257 23.89 -17.59 -3.16
C TRP A 257 25.19 -18.21 -2.64
N SER A 258 25.09 -19.19 -1.73
CA SER A 258 26.25 -19.80 -1.09
C SER A 258 26.81 -21.03 -1.82
N GLY A 259 26.00 -21.63 -2.71
CA GLY A 259 26.32 -22.93 -3.34
C GLY A 259 26.22 -24.13 -2.39
N LYS A 260 25.65 -23.93 -1.18
CA LYS A 260 25.55 -24.98 -0.15
C LYS A 260 24.11 -25.02 0.39
N ALA A 261 23.53 -26.22 0.43
CA ALA A 261 22.26 -26.43 1.09
C ALA A 261 22.39 -26.15 2.60
N PRO A 262 21.34 -25.59 3.25
CA PRO A 262 21.30 -25.49 4.70
C PRO A 262 21.49 -26.84 5.38
N ALA A 263 22.17 -26.86 6.53
CA ALA A 263 22.42 -28.10 7.29
C ALA A 263 21.13 -28.77 7.78
N ASN A 264 20.11 -27.95 8.10
CA ASN A 264 18.74 -28.37 8.34
C ASN A 264 17.85 -27.56 7.42
N ARG A 265 17.06 -28.22 6.61
CA ARG A 265 16.15 -27.63 5.62
C ARG A 265 14.76 -27.43 6.22
N CYS A 266 14.07 -26.43 5.72
CA CYS A 266 12.67 -26.23 6.11
C CYS A 266 11.80 -27.43 5.72
N PRO A 267 10.76 -27.74 6.51
CA PRO A 267 9.75 -28.74 6.15
C PRO A 267 9.12 -28.46 4.78
N THR A 268 8.61 -29.49 4.15
CA THR A 268 7.92 -29.44 2.85
C THR A 268 6.43 -29.71 3.01
N LEU A 269 5.64 -29.12 2.14
CA LEU A 269 4.18 -29.27 2.08
C LEU A 269 3.78 -29.86 0.73
N ALA A 270 3.16 -31.04 0.75
CA ALA A 270 2.60 -31.67 -0.43
C ALA A 270 1.16 -31.24 -0.69
N SER A 271 0.34 -31.08 0.36
CA SER A 271 -1.04 -30.62 0.22
C SER A 271 -1.63 -30.08 1.51
N LEU A 272 -2.53 -29.11 1.37
CA LEU A 272 -3.51 -28.69 2.36
C LEU A 272 -4.86 -28.56 1.64
N GLN A 273 -5.90 -29.25 2.10
CA GLN A 273 -7.21 -29.22 1.44
C GLN A 273 -8.34 -29.50 2.41
N PHE A 274 -9.52 -28.96 2.12
CA PHE A 274 -10.74 -29.31 2.86
C PHE A 274 -11.32 -30.65 2.38
N GLU A 275 -11.85 -31.42 3.33
CA GLU A 275 -12.65 -32.58 3.06
C GLU A 275 -14.10 -32.16 2.75
N GLY A 276 -14.36 -31.74 1.51
CA GLY A 276 -15.66 -31.27 1.07
C GLY A 276 -15.66 -29.86 0.48
N ALA A 277 -16.85 -29.26 0.37
CA ALA A 277 -17.01 -27.94 -0.23
C ALA A 277 -16.51 -26.83 0.70
N ALA A 278 -15.76 -25.88 0.14
CA ALA A 278 -15.29 -24.69 0.85
C ALA A 278 -16.30 -23.51 0.81
N LEU A 279 -17.46 -23.66 0.20
CA LEU A 279 -18.62 -22.77 0.36
C LEU A 279 -19.58 -23.42 1.37
N VAL A 280 -19.72 -22.85 2.56
CA VAL A 280 -20.39 -23.48 3.69
C VAL A 280 -21.41 -22.59 4.35
N LYS A 281 -22.33 -23.15 5.13
CA LYS A 281 -23.30 -22.41 5.94
C LYS A 281 -22.65 -21.91 7.26
N PRO A 282 -23.22 -20.86 7.90
CA PRO A 282 -22.83 -20.42 9.23
C PRO A 282 -22.72 -21.56 10.24
N GLY A 283 -21.66 -21.56 11.05
CA GLY A 283 -21.44 -22.57 12.09
C GLY A 283 -21.13 -23.99 11.58
N ALA A 284 -20.93 -24.18 10.28
CA ALA A 284 -20.63 -25.49 9.70
C ALA A 284 -19.33 -26.08 10.29
N LEU A 285 -19.33 -27.39 10.51
CA LEU A 285 -18.12 -28.15 10.79
C LEU A 285 -17.45 -28.54 9.48
N LEU A 286 -16.15 -28.30 9.39
CA LEU A 286 -15.33 -28.62 8.23
C LEU A 286 -14.04 -29.27 8.68
N ARG A 287 -13.54 -30.23 7.92
CA ARG A 287 -12.25 -30.87 8.16
C ARG A 287 -11.27 -30.46 7.07
N ALA A 288 -10.02 -30.29 7.49
CA ALA A 288 -8.90 -30.08 6.59
C ALA A 288 -7.84 -31.15 6.82
N SER A 289 -7.26 -31.65 5.74
CA SER A 289 -6.14 -32.59 5.75
C SER A 289 -4.86 -31.90 5.29
N LEU A 290 -3.74 -32.26 5.94
CA LEU A 290 -2.41 -31.73 5.67
C LEU A 290 -1.45 -32.90 5.40
N VAL A 291 -0.63 -32.75 4.34
CA VAL A 291 0.50 -33.65 4.08
C VAL A 291 1.77 -32.82 4.10
N ALA A 292 2.58 -33.05 5.12
CA ALA A 292 3.86 -32.40 5.34
C ALA A 292 4.95 -33.44 5.62
N ALA A 293 6.18 -33.13 5.29
CA ALA A 293 7.33 -33.95 5.58
C ALA A 293 8.54 -33.08 5.91
N ASP A 294 9.44 -33.59 6.72
CA ASP A 294 10.72 -32.98 7.00
C ASP A 294 11.82 -33.70 6.21
N PRO A 295 12.73 -32.98 5.51
CA PRO A 295 13.81 -33.61 4.75
C PRO A 295 14.81 -34.40 5.58
N GLU A 296 15.02 -34.02 6.83
CA GLU A 296 15.90 -34.68 7.80
C GLU A 296 15.15 -35.67 8.72
N ASN A 297 13.81 -35.79 8.57
CA ASN A 297 12.88 -36.55 9.40
C ASN A 297 12.77 -36.03 10.84
N ASP A 298 12.92 -34.73 11.03
CA ASP A 298 12.67 -34.10 12.32
C ASP A 298 11.19 -34.14 12.71
N PRO A 299 10.87 -34.21 14.02
CA PRO A 299 9.49 -34.18 14.49
C PRO A 299 8.81 -32.86 14.16
N LEU A 300 7.69 -32.91 13.47
CA LEU A 300 6.93 -31.75 13.04
C LEU A 300 5.87 -31.34 14.08
N LYS A 301 5.79 -30.03 14.32
CA LYS A 301 4.73 -29.39 15.10
C LYS A 301 3.89 -28.50 14.20
N VAL A 302 2.57 -28.73 14.19
CA VAL A 302 1.64 -27.96 13.36
C VAL A 302 0.78 -27.03 14.22
N SER A 303 0.65 -25.79 13.81
CA SER A 303 -0.31 -24.83 14.37
C SER A 303 -1.31 -24.40 13.30
N TRP A 304 -2.58 -24.30 13.71
CA TRP A 304 -3.70 -23.97 12.86
C TRP A 304 -4.29 -22.63 13.25
N THR A 305 -4.62 -21.81 12.25
CA THR A 305 -5.25 -20.50 12.49
C THR A 305 -6.29 -20.24 11.40
N LEU A 306 -7.53 -19.95 11.80
CA LEU A 306 -8.52 -19.36 10.92
C LEU A 306 -8.43 -17.84 11.02
N GLN A 307 -8.35 -17.16 9.88
CA GLN A 307 -8.25 -15.72 9.76
C GLN A 307 -9.30 -15.20 8.80
N ARG A 308 -9.78 -13.97 9.01
CA ARG A 308 -10.57 -13.26 8.00
C ARG A 308 -9.71 -13.06 6.76
N ASP A 309 -10.24 -13.35 5.58
CA ASP A 309 -9.54 -13.03 4.34
C ASP A 309 -10.04 -11.66 3.85
N PRO A 310 -9.16 -10.69 3.57
CA PRO A 310 -9.57 -9.40 3.02
C PRO A 310 -10.20 -9.61 1.64
N GLU A 311 -11.29 -8.92 1.37
CA GLU A 311 -11.92 -8.95 0.04
C GLU A 311 -11.41 -7.81 -0.85
N GLU A 312 -10.75 -6.81 -0.23
CA GLU A 312 -10.15 -5.64 -0.87
C GLU A 312 -8.72 -5.46 -0.38
N PHE A 313 -7.84 -5.05 -1.27
CA PHE A 313 -6.41 -4.90 -1.04
C PHE A 313 -5.96 -3.49 -1.44
N GLY A 314 -4.92 -2.98 -0.78
CA GLY A 314 -4.24 -1.75 -1.15
C GLY A 314 -3.49 -1.86 -2.47
N GLY A 315 -2.88 -0.77 -2.92
CA GLY A 315 -1.89 -0.80 -3.99
C GLY A 315 -0.64 -1.56 -3.56
N GLY A 316 0.05 -2.22 -4.50
CA GLY A 316 1.26 -2.98 -4.19
C GLY A 316 2.25 -2.15 -3.38
N GLY A 317 2.77 -2.72 -2.31
CA GLY A 317 3.70 -2.07 -1.40
C GLY A 317 3.07 -1.25 -0.26
N ASP A 318 1.78 -0.91 -0.30
CA ASP A 318 1.11 -0.17 0.76
C ASP A 318 1.04 -0.98 2.06
N ARG A 319 0.91 -0.27 3.19
CA ARG A 319 0.73 -0.92 4.49
C ARG A 319 -0.66 -1.51 4.59
N GLU A 320 -0.74 -2.80 4.88
CA GLU A 320 -1.99 -3.49 5.17
C GLU A 320 -2.09 -3.84 6.66
N GLU A 321 -3.32 -3.82 7.20
CA GLU A 321 -3.60 -4.31 8.54
C GLU A 321 -3.69 -5.84 8.52
N VAL A 322 -3.22 -6.46 9.61
CA VAL A 322 -3.39 -7.91 9.80
C VAL A 322 -4.85 -8.20 10.09
N PRO A 323 -5.54 -9.02 9.29
CA PRO A 323 -6.94 -9.35 9.53
C PRO A 323 -7.15 -10.11 10.84
N PRO A 324 -8.34 -10.02 11.46
CA PRO A 324 -8.63 -10.71 12.71
C PRO A 324 -8.56 -12.24 12.57
N THR A 325 -8.10 -12.90 13.61
CA THR A 325 -8.04 -14.34 13.75
C THR A 325 -9.19 -14.87 14.61
N PHE A 326 -9.54 -16.15 14.43
CA PHE A 326 -10.64 -16.84 15.10
C PHE A 326 -10.10 -18.13 15.76
N PRO A 327 -9.37 -18.05 16.87
CA PRO A 327 -8.79 -19.23 17.52
C PRO A 327 -9.86 -20.21 18.00
N GLU A 328 -11.03 -19.73 18.39
CA GLU A 328 -12.18 -20.53 18.80
C GLU A 328 -12.79 -21.38 17.66
N ALA A 329 -12.49 -21.06 16.43
CA ALA A 329 -12.92 -21.81 15.27
C ALA A 329 -12.21 -23.17 15.17
N ILE A 330 -11.02 -23.31 15.72
CA ILE A 330 -10.26 -24.57 15.71
C ILE A 330 -10.76 -25.47 16.83
N VAL A 331 -11.60 -26.47 16.49
CA VAL A 331 -12.14 -27.43 17.45
C VAL A 331 -11.06 -28.40 17.92
N ARG A 332 -10.25 -28.89 16.99
CA ARG A 332 -9.04 -29.69 17.24
C ARG A 332 -8.11 -29.60 16.03
N GLY A 333 -6.82 -29.81 16.26
CA GLY A 333 -5.82 -29.89 15.20
C GLY A 333 -4.62 -30.71 15.64
N ASP A 334 -4.03 -31.44 14.72
CA ASP A 334 -2.81 -32.22 14.91
C ASP A 334 -1.87 -32.05 13.69
N ALA A 335 -0.87 -32.92 13.57
CA ALA A 335 0.12 -32.84 12.50
C ALA A 335 -0.46 -33.20 11.10
N THR A 336 -1.62 -33.81 11.03
CA THR A 336 -2.21 -34.35 9.80
C THR A 336 -3.48 -33.65 9.37
N GLY A 337 -4.09 -32.83 10.25
CA GLY A 337 -5.29 -32.10 9.90
C GLY A 337 -5.93 -31.29 11.02
N ALA A 338 -7.01 -30.63 10.71
CA ALA A 338 -7.80 -29.86 11.67
C ALA A 338 -9.30 -30.03 11.44
N GLU A 339 -10.07 -29.93 12.53
CA GLU A 339 -11.52 -29.78 12.49
C GLU A 339 -11.89 -28.37 12.92
N LEU A 340 -12.69 -27.69 12.09
CA LEU A 340 -13.06 -26.30 12.30
C LEU A 340 -14.58 -26.17 12.44
N ARG A 341 -14.99 -25.26 13.31
CA ARG A 341 -16.34 -24.71 13.33
C ARG A 341 -16.30 -23.30 12.77
N LEU A 342 -16.84 -23.12 11.57
CA LEU A 342 -16.80 -21.82 10.89
C LEU A 342 -17.62 -20.76 11.66
N PRO A 343 -17.22 -19.49 11.59
CA PRO A 343 -18.00 -18.37 12.17
C PRO A 343 -19.42 -18.31 11.60
N ASN A 344 -20.31 -17.69 12.38
CA ASN A 344 -21.69 -17.42 11.92
C ASN A 344 -21.79 -16.22 10.97
N GLU A 345 -20.76 -15.38 10.95
CA GLU A 345 -20.69 -14.23 10.08
C GLU A 345 -20.30 -14.64 8.66
N GLY A 346 -21.04 -14.13 7.67
CA GLY A 346 -20.76 -14.35 6.26
C GLY A 346 -19.46 -13.70 5.80
N GLY A 347 -18.87 -14.23 4.75
CA GLY A 347 -17.68 -13.66 4.11
C GLY A 347 -16.56 -14.68 3.90
N LEU A 348 -15.42 -14.17 3.47
CA LEU A 348 -14.26 -14.95 3.12
C LEU A 348 -13.33 -15.12 4.33
N TYR A 349 -12.87 -16.35 4.55
CA TYR A 349 -11.90 -16.72 5.58
C TYR A 349 -10.78 -17.53 4.94
N ARG A 350 -9.67 -17.66 5.65
CA ARG A 350 -8.51 -18.43 5.22
C ARG A 350 -7.98 -19.26 6.39
N LEU A 351 -7.88 -20.57 6.17
CA LEU A 351 -7.25 -21.48 7.12
C LEU A 351 -5.76 -21.55 6.82
N PHE A 352 -4.93 -21.25 7.80
CA PHE A 352 -3.49 -21.41 7.75
C PHE A 352 -3.05 -22.65 8.52
N ALA A 353 -2.12 -23.40 7.94
CA ALA A 353 -1.34 -24.43 8.59
C ALA A 353 0.13 -24.01 8.60
N VAL A 354 0.72 -23.89 9.77
CA VAL A 354 2.14 -23.57 9.96
C VAL A 354 2.81 -24.78 10.59
N VAL A 355 3.74 -25.39 9.85
CA VAL A 355 4.51 -26.57 10.24
C VAL A 355 5.91 -26.13 10.65
N ARG A 356 6.43 -26.59 11.78
CA ARG A 356 7.78 -26.29 12.30
C ARG A 356 8.55 -27.55 12.62
N ASP A 357 9.87 -27.50 12.34
CA ASP A 357 10.84 -28.59 12.57
C ASP A 357 11.53 -28.53 13.93
N ASN A 358 11.29 -27.50 14.73
CA ASN A 358 12.01 -27.15 15.98
C ASN A 358 13.51 -26.80 15.80
N HIS A 359 14.00 -26.66 14.57
CA HIS A 359 15.36 -26.23 14.21
C HIS A 359 15.38 -24.84 13.54
N GLY A 360 14.28 -24.09 13.66
CA GLY A 360 14.12 -22.75 13.10
C GLY A 360 13.62 -22.72 11.67
N GLY A 361 13.33 -23.88 11.07
CA GLY A 361 12.63 -24.00 9.80
C GLY A 361 11.12 -24.10 9.97
N ALA A 362 10.39 -23.61 8.99
CA ALA A 362 8.95 -23.73 8.93
C ALA A 362 8.45 -23.89 7.50
N ALA A 363 7.25 -24.44 7.38
CA ALA A 363 6.48 -24.44 6.14
C ALA A 363 5.08 -23.89 6.38
N VAL A 364 4.53 -23.23 5.38
CA VAL A 364 3.20 -22.61 5.45
C VAL A 364 2.40 -22.96 4.22
N ALA A 365 1.14 -23.37 4.46
CA ALA A 365 0.09 -23.41 3.46
C ALA A 365 -1.18 -22.73 4.00
N ASN A 366 -1.99 -22.20 3.11
CA ASN A 366 -3.31 -21.70 3.46
C ASN A 366 -4.33 -22.01 2.37
N ILE A 367 -5.59 -22.12 2.76
CA ILE A 367 -6.69 -22.35 1.84
C ILE A 367 -7.90 -21.48 2.21
N PRO A 368 -8.58 -20.88 1.21
CA PRO A 368 -9.76 -20.06 1.46
C PRO A 368 -11.02 -20.92 1.73
N VAL A 369 -11.93 -20.37 2.53
CA VAL A 369 -13.26 -20.89 2.78
C VAL A 369 -14.26 -19.74 2.87
N ARG A 370 -15.43 -19.85 2.25
CA ARG A 370 -16.49 -18.82 2.29
C ARG A 370 -17.70 -19.32 3.09
N VAL A 371 -18.10 -18.49 4.06
CA VAL A 371 -19.36 -18.67 4.79
C VAL A 371 -20.47 -17.96 4.01
N ASP A 372 -21.48 -18.72 3.56
CA ASP A 372 -22.62 -18.25 2.78
C ASP A 372 -23.69 -17.65 3.70
N ALA A 373 -23.45 -16.42 4.12
CA ALA A 373 -24.36 -15.60 4.91
C ALA A 373 -24.12 -14.11 4.61
N PRO A 374 -25.04 -13.22 4.97
CA PRO A 374 -24.80 -11.78 4.89
C PRO A 374 -23.53 -11.38 5.66
N VAL A 375 -22.74 -10.51 5.07
CA VAL A 375 -21.59 -9.92 5.75
C VAL A 375 -22.12 -8.89 6.76
N THR A 376 -21.80 -9.06 8.03
CA THR A 376 -22.14 -8.07 9.04
C THR A 376 -21.21 -6.87 8.91
N ILE A 377 -21.75 -5.73 8.53
CA ILE A 377 -20.98 -4.49 8.51
C ILE A 377 -20.86 -4.01 9.97
N PRO A 378 -19.64 -3.83 10.52
CA PRO A 378 -19.47 -3.36 11.89
C PRO A 378 -20.21 -2.04 12.12
N LYS A 379 -20.80 -1.89 13.29
CA LYS A 379 -21.46 -0.63 13.67
C LYS A 379 -20.44 0.49 13.76
N SER A 380 -20.80 1.67 13.28
CA SER A 380 -19.99 2.87 13.47
C SER A 380 -19.93 3.26 14.94
N ARG A 381 -18.86 3.94 15.33
CA ARG A 381 -18.71 4.51 16.68
C ARG A 381 -19.83 5.54 16.90
N ARG A 382 -20.55 5.41 18.01
CA ARG A 382 -21.56 6.42 18.38
C ARG A 382 -20.89 7.72 18.75
N ALA A 383 -21.37 8.81 18.16
CA ALA A 383 -20.92 10.15 18.49
C ALA A 383 -21.64 10.70 19.71
N GLU A 384 -20.94 11.50 20.50
CA GLU A 384 -21.54 12.40 21.48
C GLU A 384 -21.95 13.68 20.77
N LEU A 385 -23.17 14.12 20.99
CA LEU A 385 -23.71 15.35 20.41
C LEU A 385 -23.68 16.51 21.43
N PRO A 386 -23.36 17.75 21.00
CA PRO A 386 -23.04 18.16 19.65
C PRO A 386 -21.66 17.67 19.20
N LEU A 387 -21.58 17.12 17.97
CA LEU A 387 -20.31 16.72 17.36
C LEU A 387 -19.81 17.84 16.46
N HIS A 388 -18.67 18.43 16.82
CA HIS A 388 -18.03 19.47 16.02
C HIS A 388 -17.20 18.84 14.90
N ILE A 389 -17.41 19.32 13.68
CA ILE A 389 -16.56 19.03 12.51
C ILE A 389 -15.47 20.10 12.38
N TYR A 390 -15.85 21.35 12.63
CA TYR A 390 -14.94 22.48 12.63
C TYR A 390 -15.36 23.52 13.66
N SER A 391 -14.43 23.88 14.52
CA SER A 391 -14.40 25.08 15.35
C SER A 391 -12.95 25.39 15.71
N GLU A 392 -12.64 26.58 16.21
CA GLU A 392 -11.25 26.92 16.56
C GLU A 392 -10.67 26.08 17.72
N ASP A 393 -11.52 25.53 18.58
CA ASP A 393 -11.15 24.74 19.75
C ASP A 393 -11.13 23.22 19.50
N THR A 394 -11.52 22.78 18.30
CA THR A 394 -11.54 21.37 17.93
C THR A 394 -10.39 21.02 17.01
N ALA A 395 -9.44 20.25 17.52
CA ALA A 395 -8.58 19.48 16.65
C ALA A 395 -9.45 18.59 15.73
N PRO A 396 -9.19 18.50 14.43
CA PRO A 396 -9.99 17.71 13.50
C PRO A 396 -9.75 16.20 13.70
N GLU A 397 -10.26 15.66 14.81
CA GLU A 397 -10.12 14.24 15.15
C GLU A 397 -11.28 13.39 14.64
N THR A 398 -12.42 14.01 14.32
CA THR A 398 -13.64 13.29 13.98
C THR A 398 -13.82 13.10 12.47
N TYR A 399 -13.85 14.21 11.75
CA TYR A 399 -13.91 14.24 10.29
C TYR A 399 -12.81 15.14 9.75
N ILE A 400 -12.10 14.67 8.72
CA ILE A 400 -10.93 15.35 8.16
C ILE A 400 -11.22 15.79 6.73
N PRO A 401 -10.87 17.04 6.31
CA PRO A 401 -11.02 17.52 4.93
C PRO A 401 -10.01 16.84 4.02
N ALA A 402 -10.25 15.59 3.68
CA ALA A 402 -9.33 14.71 2.95
C ALA A 402 -9.86 14.23 1.60
N GLY A 403 -11.16 14.38 1.33
CA GLY A 403 -11.78 14.02 0.05
C GLY A 403 -11.82 15.20 -0.92
N TRP A 404 -10.86 15.29 -1.84
CA TRP A 404 -10.76 16.36 -2.83
C TRP A 404 -11.39 15.92 -4.15
N MET A 405 -12.27 16.74 -4.72
CA MET A 405 -13.07 16.40 -5.90
C MET A 405 -12.94 17.46 -7.00
N GLY A 406 -13.16 17.05 -8.26
CA GLY A 406 -13.10 17.95 -9.40
C GLY A 406 -11.68 18.51 -9.62
N ASP A 407 -11.59 19.81 -9.89
CA ASP A 407 -10.32 20.52 -10.08
C ASP A 407 -9.65 20.80 -8.71
N ALA A 408 -9.28 19.72 -8.01
CA ALA A 408 -8.74 19.76 -6.67
C ALA A 408 -7.52 20.69 -6.51
N LYS A 409 -6.70 20.83 -7.56
CA LYS A 409 -5.52 21.72 -7.55
C LYS A 409 -5.89 23.21 -7.48
N ALA A 410 -7.09 23.58 -7.89
CA ALA A 410 -7.60 24.93 -7.81
C ALA A 410 -8.19 25.29 -6.43
N ILE A 411 -8.27 24.32 -5.53
CA ILE A 411 -8.85 24.50 -4.21
C ILE A 411 -7.74 24.81 -3.19
N LYS A 412 -7.95 25.87 -2.41
CA LYS A 412 -7.13 26.19 -1.24
C LYS A 412 -8.03 26.33 -0.02
N ILE A 413 -7.61 25.79 1.11
CA ILE A 413 -8.29 25.90 2.40
C ILE A 413 -7.30 26.37 3.44
N ASP A 414 -7.66 27.47 4.12
CA ASP A 414 -6.99 27.95 5.32
C ASP A 414 -7.94 27.73 6.52
N LEU A 415 -7.60 26.78 7.39
CA LEU A 415 -8.39 26.42 8.56
C LEU A 415 -8.20 27.37 9.75
N ALA A 416 -7.27 28.32 9.66
CA ALA A 416 -6.93 29.25 10.74
C ALA A 416 -6.95 30.71 10.30
N PHE A 417 -7.79 31.06 9.35
CA PHE A 417 -7.93 32.42 8.83
C PHE A 417 -8.50 33.36 9.90
N GLN A 418 -7.84 34.51 10.12
CA GLN A 418 -8.07 35.38 11.28
C GLN A 418 -8.95 36.61 11.00
N GLU A 419 -9.31 36.88 9.73
CA GLU A 419 -10.05 38.08 9.40
C GLU A 419 -11.57 37.85 9.49
N LYS A 420 -12.23 38.60 10.38
CA LYS A 420 -13.69 38.60 10.56
C LYS A 420 -14.30 37.20 10.78
N PRO A 421 -13.81 36.40 11.75
CA PRO A 421 -14.46 35.14 12.09
C PRO A 421 -15.90 35.41 12.57
N GLN A 422 -16.75 34.38 12.50
CA GLN A 422 -18.11 34.46 13.04
C GLN A 422 -18.10 34.49 14.58
N SER A 423 -17.19 33.69 15.16
CA SER A 423 -16.91 33.67 16.59
C SER A 423 -15.43 33.34 16.83
N GLY A 424 -14.95 33.61 18.05
CA GLY A 424 -13.57 33.33 18.41
C GLY A 424 -12.53 34.14 17.63
N LYS A 425 -11.43 33.51 17.24
CA LYS A 425 -10.25 34.17 16.61
C LYS A 425 -10.04 33.75 15.15
N THR A 426 -10.59 32.62 14.72
CA THR A 426 -10.36 32.08 13.39
C THR A 426 -11.62 31.54 12.75
N CYS A 427 -11.66 31.51 11.44
CA CYS A 427 -12.66 30.82 10.63
C CYS A 427 -11.93 30.09 9.49
N MET A 428 -12.66 29.29 8.74
CA MET A 428 -12.14 28.60 7.55
C MET A 428 -12.32 29.51 6.33
N ARG A 429 -11.24 29.74 5.58
CA ARG A 429 -11.28 30.41 4.28
C ARG A 429 -11.14 29.33 3.18
N CYS A 430 -12.12 29.27 2.30
CA CYS A 430 -12.14 28.38 1.14
C CYS A 430 -11.98 29.22 -0.14
N GLU A 431 -11.05 28.83 -1.00
CA GLU A 431 -10.81 29.46 -2.29
C GLU A 431 -10.85 28.41 -3.39
N PHE A 432 -11.47 28.75 -4.52
CA PHE A 432 -11.43 27.97 -5.74
C PHE A 432 -11.00 28.89 -6.89
N ASP A 433 -9.81 28.64 -7.43
CA ASP A 433 -9.16 29.48 -8.43
C ASP A 433 -9.04 28.73 -9.77
N ALA A 434 -10.19 28.45 -10.39
CA ALA A 434 -10.25 27.90 -11.74
C ALA A 434 -11.30 28.64 -12.59
N GLN A 435 -10.99 28.87 -13.85
CA GLN A 435 -11.88 29.57 -14.77
C GLN A 435 -13.00 28.70 -15.33
N THR A 436 -12.82 27.38 -15.29
CA THR A 436 -13.79 26.39 -15.76
C THR A 436 -13.82 25.21 -14.82
N GLY A 437 -14.82 24.34 -14.95
CA GLY A 437 -14.92 23.11 -14.16
C GLY A 437 -15.65 23.29 -12.84
N TRP A 438 -15.37 22.43 -11.89
CA TRP A 438 -15.97 22.42 -10.56
C TRP A 438 -14.98 21.84 -9.53
N GLY A 439 -15.22 22.13 -8.28
CA GLY A 439 -14.42 21.58 -7.19
C GLY A 439 -15.27 21.33 -5.95
N GLY A 440 -14.74 20.54 -5.02
CA GLY A 440 -15.37 20.31 -3.74
C GLY A 440 -14.46 19.59 -2.76
N VAL A 441 -14.80 19.70 -1.48
CA VAL A 441 -14.06 19.04 -0.41
C VAL A 441 -15.02 18.29 0.50
N VAL A 442 -14.63 17.09 0.87
CA VAL A 442 -15.37 16.17 1.73
C VAL A 442 -14.62 15.98 3.05
N TRP A 443 -15.30 16.20 4.15
CA TRP A 443 -14.84 15.83 5.48
C TRP A 443 -15.15 14.36 5.73
N GLN A 444 -14.13 13.54 5.79
CA GLN A 444 -14.22 12.08 5.82
C GLN A 444 -13.77 11.47 7.15
N SER A 445 -14.36 10.34 7.51
CA SER A 445 -13.90 9.48 8.59
C SER A 445 -13.95 8.00 8.12
N PRO A 446 -12.78 7.32 7.98
CA PRO A 446 -11.42 7.85 8.07
C PRO A 446 -11.05 8.76 6.89
N ALA A 447 -9.95 9.50 7.06
CA ALA A 447 -9.44 10.40 6.04
C ALA A 447 -9.07 9.67 4.75
N GLY A 448 -9.37 10.27 3.59
CA GLY A 448 -9.01 9.74 2.26
C GLY A 448 -9.77 8.46 1.87
N ASP A 449 -10.82 8.09 2.60
CA ASP A 449 -11.59 6.88 2.33
C ASP A 449 -12.90 7.16 1.57
N TRP A 450 -13.09 6.44 0.49
CA TRP A 450 -14.25 6.55 -0.39
C TRP A 450 -15.24 5.38 -0.24
N GLY A 451 -15.39 4.85 0.99
CA GLY A 451 -16.36 3.81 1.33
C GLY A 451 -15.80 2.40 1.30
N ASP A 452 -14.49 2.26 1.27
CA ASP A 452 -13.80 0.98 1.18
C ASP A 452 -13.34 0.46 2.56
N LYS A 453 -13.15 1.36 3.54
CA LYS A 453 -12.76 1.03 4.92
C LYS A 453 -13.92 1.23 5.90
N ASN A 454 -13.92 0.46 6.98
CA ASN A 454 -14.83 0.71 8.09
C ASN A 454 -14.56 2.09 8.70
N GLY A 455 -15.63 2.77 9.16
CA GLY A 455 -15.49 4.11 9.75
C GLY A 455 -16.82 4.86 9.79
N GLY A 456 -16.71 6.18 9.87
CA GLY A 456 -17.85 7.06 10.08
C GLY A 456 -18.36 7.03 11.53
N TYR A 457 -19.34 7.84 11.79
CA TYR A 457 -19.96 7.93 13.10
C TYR A 457 -21.44 7.55 13.03
N ASP A 458 -21.93 6.90 14.09
CA ASP A 458 -23.36 6.81 14.40
C ASP A 458 -23.80 8.14 15.02
N LEU A 459 -24.49 8.94 14.22
CA LEU A 459 -25.06 10.23 14.57
C LEU A 459 -26.56 10.12 14.90
N SER A 460 -27.05 8.91 15.20
CA SER A 460 -28.45 8.69 15.58
C SER A 460 -28.81 9.55 16.78
N GLY A 461 -29.85 10.37 16.63
CA GLY A 461 -30.28 11.36 17.63
C GLY A 461 -29.99 12.81 17.25
N ALA A 462 -29.10 13.05 16.28
CA ALA A 462 -28.92 14.37 15.70
C ALA A 462 -30.21 14.82 14.99
N LYS A 463 -30.51 16.10 15.11
CA LYS A 463 -31.73 16.73 14.52
C LYS A 463 -31.37 17.55 13.29
N LYS A 464 -30.15 18.05 13.21
CA LYS A 464 -29.64 18.90 12.13
C LYS A 464 -28.12 18.92 12.09
N LEU A 465 -27.58 19.28 10.93
CA LEU A 465 -26.22 19.71 10.74
C LEU A 465 -26.25 21.23 10.56
N THR A 466 -25.55 21.98 11.40
CA THR A 466 -25.49 23.44 11.33
C THR A 466 -24.09 23.94 11.00
N PHE A 467 -24.03 25.10 10.34
CA PHE A 467 -22.79 25.79 10.06
C PHE A 467 -23.05 27.27 9.76
N TRP A 468 -22.05 28.11 9.93
CA TRP A 468 -22.06 29.49 9.47
C TRP A 468 -21.29 29.62 8.16
N ALA A 469 -21.83 30.42 7.23
CA ALA A 469 -21.17 30.72 5.98
C ALA A 469 -21.36 32.18 5.56
N ARG A 470 -20.36 32.74 4.89
CA ARG A 470 -20.41 34.02 4.18
C ARG A 470 -19.58 33.98 2.91
N GLY A 471 -19.97 34.74 1.93
CA GLY A 471 -19.17 35.04 0.75
C GLY A 471 -18.13 36.16 1.02
N ASP A 472 -17.14 36.28 0.18
CA ASP A 472 -16.21 37.38 0.20
C ASP A 472 -16.83 38.67 -0.35
N GLN A 473 -17.44 38.58 -1.51
CA GLN A 473 -18.12 39.69 -2.18
C GLN A 473 -19.66 39.65 -2.01
N GLY A 474 -20.19 38.48 -1.67
CA GLY A 474 -21.62 38.20 -1.73
C GLY A 474 -22.06 37.86 -3.15
N GLY A 475 -22.89 36.82 -3.27
CA GLY A 475 -23.31 36.27 -4.55
C GLY A 475 -22.65 34.96 -4.92
N GLU A 476 -21.65 34.51 -4.16
CA GLU A 476 -21.01 33.21 -4.36
C GLU A 476 -22.04 32.08 -4.19
N VAL A 477 -22.04 31.12 -5.12
CA VAL A 477 -23.00 30.01 -5.12
C VAL A 477 -22.30 28.71 -4.75
N VAL A 478 -22.63 28.16 -3.59
CA VAL A 478 -22.02 26.95 -3.02
C VAL A 478 -23.11 25.94 -2.66
N SER A 479 -22.87 24.66 -2.90
CA SER A 479 -23.73 23.58 -2.39
C SER A 479 -23.09 22.94 -1.17
N PHE A 480 -23.91 22.63 -0.16
CA PHE A 480 -23.49 22.01 1.09
C PHE A 480 -24.23 20.68 1.27
N LEU A 481 -23.48 19.61 1.61
CA LEU A 481 -24.04 18.27 1.65
C LEU A 481 -23.46 17.48 2.84
N PHE A 482 -24.06 16.33 3.10
CA PHE A 482 -23.46 15.22 3.85
C PHE A 482 -23.94 13.90 3.26
N GLY A 483 -23.27 12.80 3.59
CA GLY A 483 -23.72 11.46 3.18
C GLY A 483 -23.60 11.22 1.68
N THR A 484 -22.40 11.44 1.11
CA THR A 484 -22.18 11.36 -0.35
C THR A 484 -21.79 9.97 -0.84
N LEU A 485 -21.43 9.04 0.04
CA LEU A 485 -21.07 7.67 -0.32
C LEU A 485 -22.30 6.78 -0.41
N ALA A 486 -22.68 6.39 -1.61
CA ALA A 486 -23.85 5.55 -1.86
C ALA A 486 -23.48 4.08 -2.09
N LYS A 487 -24.47 3.17 -2.01
CA LYS A 487 -24.33 1.79 -2.53
C LYS A 487 -23.89 1.82 -4.01
N PRO A 488 -23.02 0.88 -4.48
CA PRO A 488 -22.67 -0.40 -3.85
C PRO A 488 -21.44 -0.36 -2.94
N LYS A 489 -20.94 0.80 -2.54
CA LYS A 489 -19.80 0.85 -1.61
C LYS A 489 -20.09 0.04 -0.34
N LYS A 490 -19.10 -0.71 0.14
CA LYS A 490 -19.25 -1.59 1.31
C LYS A 490 -19.62 -0.79 2.57
N PHE A 491 -18.94 0.32 2.79
CA PHE A 491 -19.18 1.20 3.93
C PHE A 491 -19.79 2.53 3.45
N TYR A 492 -20.99 2.46 2.87
CA TYR A 492 -21.72 3.65 2.41
C TYR A 492 -22.30 4.47 3.57
N ASP A 493 -22.64 5.72 3.30
CA ASP A 493 -23.41 6.57 4.21
C ASP A 493 -24.87 6.10 4.26
N THR A 494 -25.42 5.91 5.47
CA THR A 494 -26.81 5.44 5.64
C THR A 494 -27.83 6.54 5.44
N GLY A 495 -27.43 7.81 5.67
CA GLY A 495 -28.23 9.00 5.44
C GLY A 495 -27.52 10.00 4.53
N LYS A 496 -28.27 10.92 3.95
CA LYS A 496 -27.75 11.99 3.07
C LYS A 496 -28.61 13.25 3.15
N GLY A 497 -28.01 14.39 2.88
CA GLY A 497 -28.75 15.66 2.78
C GLY A 497 -27.97 16.70 2.01
N SER A 498 -28.69 17.69 1.45
CA SER A 498 -28.07 18.79 0.72
C SER A 498 -28.83 20.11 0.86
N LEU A 499 -28.07 21.19 0.75
CA LEU A 499 -28.53 22.53 0.40
C LEU A 499 -27.87 22.89 -0.91
N ASP A 500 -28.61 22.79 -2.00
CA ASP A 500 -28.05 22.97 -3.32
C ASP A 500 -28.06 24.46 -3.74
N LYS A 501 -26.95 24.91 -4.33
CA LYS A 501 -26.82 26.24 -4.93
C LYS A 501 -27.21 27.40 -3.99
N VAL A 502 -26.67 27.36 -2.77
CA VAL A 502 -26.87 28.44 -1.80
C VAL A 502 -26.12 29.69 -2.26
N THR A 503 -26.82 30.80 -2.46
CA THR A 503 -26.18 32.10 -2.72
C THR A 503 -25.80 32.73 -1.37
N LEU A 504 -24.50 32.93 -1.19
CA LEU A 504 -23.94 33.49 0.05
C LEU A 504 -24.07 35.02 0.08
N THR A 505 -24.21 35.56 1.28
CA THR A 505 -24.18 36.99 1.55
C THR A 505 -22.80 37.42 2.09
N ARG A 506 -22.47 38.71 2.07
CA ARG A 506 -21.22 39.23 2.70
C ARG A 506 -21.23 39.07 4.23
N GLU A 507 -22.43 39.06 4.82
CA GLU A 507 -22.60 38.90 6.25
C GLU A 507 -22.73 37.41 6.60
N TRP A 508 -22.23 37.03 7.76
CA TRP A 508 -22.38 35.71 8.31
C TRP A 508 -23.85 35.32 8.45
N LYS A 509 -24.21 34.18 7.90
CA LYS A 509 -25.56 33.61 8.04
C LYS A 509 -25.41 32.15 8.47
N GLN A 510 -26.28 31.75 9.42
CA GLN A 510 -26.38 30.36 9.83
C GLN A 510 -27.24 29.57 8.84
N TYR A 511 -26.75 28.40 8.47
CA TYR A 511 -27.44 27.42 7.63
C TYR A 511 -27.63 26.12 8.40
N GLU A 512 -28.67 25.39 8.05
CA GLU A 512 -28.95 24.08 8.63
C GLU A 512 -29.41 23.10 7.56
N LEU A 513 -28.95 21.85 7.65
CA LEU A 513 -29.46 20.72 6.90
C LEU A 513 -30.35 19.90 7.85
N PRO A 514 -31.63 19.74 7.57
CA PRO A 514 -32.51 18.91 8.38
C PRO A 514 -32.19 17.43 8.12
N VAL A 515 -32.16 16.63 9.18
CA VAL A 515 -31.85 15.21 9.12
C VAL A 515 -32.94 14.32 9.67
N ALA A 516 -34.08 14.91 9.99
CA ALA A 516 -35.23 14.20 10.57
C ALA A 516 -35.68 13.04 9.66
N GLY A 517 -35.85 11.86 10.23
CA GLY A 517 -36.28 10.66 9.51
C GLY A 517 -35.18 9.96 8.70
N GLN A 518 -33.94 10.46 8.74
CA GLN A 518 -32.82 9.82 8.10
C GLN A 518 -32.22 8.71 8.99
N ASP A 519 -31.72 7.66 8.38
CA ASP A 519 -30.85 6.71 9.07
C ASP A 519 -29.44 7.31 9.18
N LEU A 520 -29.04 7.68 10.37
CA LEU A 520 -27.74 8.28 10.66
C LEU A 520 -26.79 7.30 11.36
N SER A 521 -27.07 5.99 11.29
CA SER A 521 -26.28 4.96 11.98
C SER A 521 -24.86 4.80 11.44
N ARG A 522 -24.61 5.33 10.23
CA ARG A 522 -23.26 5.48 9.67
C ARG A 522 -23.21 6.68 8.74
N ILE A 523 -22.50 7.70 9.16
CA ILE A 523 -22.16 8.85 8.31
C ILE A 523 -20.64 8.92 8.23
N LYS A 524 -20.09 8.68 7.07
CA LYS A 524 -18.65 8.71 6.77
C LYS A 524 -18.23 10.05 6.20
N THR A 525 -19.12 10.69 5.44
CA THR A 525 -18.92 12.00 4.85
C THR A 525 -19.78 13.01 5.62
N GLY A 526 -19.19 13.53 6.72
CA GLY A 526 -19.90 14.31 7.71
C GLY A 526 -20.27 15.74 7.29
N PHE A 527 -19.49 16.31 6.37
CA PHE A 527 -19.74 17.61 5.74
C PHE A 527 -19.07 17.66 4.37
N VAL A 528 -19.70 18.31 3.43
CA VAL A 528 -19.21 18.47 2.06
C VAL A 528 -19.61 19.85 1.56
N TRP A 529 -18.72 20.50 0.84
CA TRP A 529 -19.13 21.59 -0.03
C TRP A 529 -18.66 21.33 -1.46
N THR A 530 -19.45 21.79 -2.42
CA THR A 530 -19.14 21.77 -3.83
C THR A 530 -19.47 23.10 -4.48
N PHE A 531 -18.77 23.38 -5.56
CA PHE A 531 -18.86 24.66 -6.22
C PHE A 531 -18.54 24.48 -7.72
N ALA A 532 -19.22 25.20 -8.58
CA ALA A 532 -18.95 25.23 -10.01
C ALA A 532 -18.35 26.58 -10.39
N SER A 533 -17.34 26.58 -11.22
CA SER A 533 -16.70 27.81 -11.69
C SER A 533 -17.67 28.73 -12.42
N THR A 534 -17.59 30.01 -12.12
CA THR A 534 -18.31 31.09 -12.81
C THR A 534 -17.40 31.92 -13.72
N GLY A 535 -16.17 31.42 -13.99
CA GLY A 535 -15.18 32.14 -14.78
C GLY A 535 -14.29 33.11 -13.98
N GLN A 536 -14.44 33.14 -12.66
CA GLN A 536 -13.64 33.94 -11.74
C GLN A 536 -13.27 33.12 -10.51
N SER A 537 -12.19 33.49 -9.82
CA SER A 537 -11.84 32.95 -8.51
C SER A 537 -12.95 33.24 -7.51
N VAL A 538 -13.32 32.26 -6.70
CA VAL A 538 -14.38 32.35 -5.72
C VAL A 538 -13.81 32.09 -4.34
N VAL A 539 -14.15 33.00 -3.41
CA VAL A 539 -13.75 32.91 -2.01
C VAL A 539 -14.99 32.95 -1.12
N PHE A 540 -15.08 32.02 -0.19
CA PHE A 540 -16.09 32.00 0.85
C PHE A 540 -15.51 31.50 2.16
N TYR A 541 -16.27 31.71 3.24
CA TYR A 541 -15.82 31.41 4.59
C TYR A 541 -16.84 30.55 5.31
N LEU A 542 -16.33 29.65 6.16
CA LEU A 542 -17.12 28.75 6.99
C LEU A 542 -16.68 28.86 8.44
N ASP A 543 -17.62 28.64 9.35
CA ASP A 543 -17.35 28.61 10.78
C ASP A 543 -18.36 27.73 11.51
N ASN A 544 -17.97 27.18 12.67
CA ASN A 544 -18.83 26.42 13.58
C ASN A 544 -19.68 25.34 12.89
N ILE A 545 -19.02 24.40 12.22
CA ILE A 545 -19.68 23.27 11.56
C ILE A 545 -19.89 22.15 12.58
N ARG A 546 -21.16 21.77 12.85
CA ARG A 546 -21.47 20.76 13.87
C ARG A 546 -22.80 20.03 13.65
N TRP A 547 -22.86 18.80 14.13
CA TRP A 547 -24.06 18.00 14.25
C TRP A 547 -24.71 18.21 15.61
N GLU A 548 -26.04 18.50 15.64
CA GLU A 548 -26.83 18.80 16.85
C GLU A 548 -28.02 17.86 17.00
#